data_6420d40852090a7cb7339b2c2a28bafd
#
_entry.id   6420d40852090a7cb7339b2c2a28bafd
#
_cell.length_a   1.000
_cell.length_b   1.000
_cell.length_c   1.000
_cell.angle_alpha   90.00
_cell.angle_beta   90.00
_cell.angle_gamma   90.00
#
_symmetry.space_group_name_H-M   'P 1'
#
loop_
_entity.id
_entity.type
_entity.pdbx_description
1 polymer ?
#
loop_
_entity_poly.entity_id
_entity_poly.type
_entity_poly.pdbx_seq_one_letter_code
_entity_poly.pdbx_strand_id
1 'polypeptide(L)'
;CIEDWETKVEAIVTETFSKNMTLISGIPSWVLMYFERLYTRSGIKIGKLFPNFNLFIYGGVNFEPYRQQFEHLIGRKVDSIELYPASEGFFAYQDSQKEKGMLLLLNSGIFYEFVEADTFFSDTPKRVALQDVQLGVNYALIISTNAGLWGYNIGDTVQFTSLAPYRIVVTGRIKHFISAFGEHVIGKEVEEAMRDGLEATGARITEFTVAPQVNPVGGELPYHEWFVEFEQKPTDMKRFAQVIDEALQKQNMYYYDLIQGKVLQPLKITEVPEGGFASYMKSQGKLGGQNKIQRLANDRSVVERLVKSE
;
A
#
# COMPACT_ATOMS: atom_id res chain seq x y z
N CYS A 1 -14.40 9.52 23.00
CA CYS A 1 -13.74 9.48 21.68
C CYS A 1 -14.59 10.26 20.69
N ILE A 2 -13.95 10.96 19.72
CA ILE A 2 -14.66 11.67 18.64
C ILE A 2 -14.87 10.63 17.54
N GLU A 3 -16.11 10.38 17.13
CA GLU A 3 -16.46 9.39 16.10
C GLU A 3 -16.32 9.99 14.69
N ASP A 4 -16.81 11.22 14.51
CA ASP A 4 -16.68 11.92 13.23
C ASP A 4 -15.22 12.23 12.91
N TRP A 5 -14.76 11.71 11.77
CA TRP A 5 -13.35 11.78 11.37
C TRP A 5 -12.88 13.22 11.10
N GLU A 6 -13.68 14.03 10.44
CA GLU A 6 -13.31 15.40 10.11
C GLU A 6 -13.18 16.24 11.37
N THR A 7 -14.15 16.15 12.28
CA THR A 7 -14.09 16.76 13.61
C THR A 7 -12.88 16.30 14.40
N LYS A 8 -12.54 15.02 14.32
CA LYS A 8 -11.37 14.42 14.98
C LYS A 8 -10.06 14.99 14.46
N VAL A 9 -9.91 15.09 13.12
CA VAL A 9 -8.70 15.67 12.50
C VAL A 9 -8.54 17.13 12.87
N GLU A 10 -9.61 17.93 12.82
CA GLU A 10 -9.56 19.34 13.22
C GLU A 10 -9.20 19.52 14.71
N ALA A 11 -9.70 18.63 15.58
CA ALA A 11 -9.32 18.62 16.99
C ALA A 11 -7.82 18.30 17.16
N ILE A 12 -7.30 17.30 16.45
CA ILE A 12 -5.87 16.93 16.45
C ILE A 12 -5.03 18.09 15.94
N VAL A 13 -5.39 18.70 14.81
CA VAL A 13 -4.71 19.88 14.25
C VAL A 13 -4.66 21.01 15.29
N THR A 14 -5.78 21.31 15.92
CA THR A 14 -5.87 22.39 16.91
C THR A 14 -4.99 22.11 18.13
N GLU A 15 -5.03 20.89 18.65
CA GLU A 15 -4.25 20.49 19.84
C GLU A 15 -2.74 20.48 19.57
N THR A 16 -2.34 20.02 18.38
CA THR A 16 -0.92 19.82 18.04
C THR A 16 -0.24 21.04 17.46
N PHE A 17 -0.99 22.01 16.94
CA PHE A 17 -0.48 23.18 16.20
C PHE A 17 0.64 23.96 16.91
N SER A 18 0.56 24.07 18.22
CA SER A 18 1.56 24.78 19.05
C SER A 18 2.55 23.86 19.76
N LYS A 19 2.52 22.57 19.48
CA LYS A 19 3.38 21.58 20.15
C LYS A 19 4.73 21.49 19.45
N ASN A 20 5.71 20.98 20.17
CA ASN A 20 7.01 20.61 19.61
C ASN A 20 6.95 19.15 19.14
N MET A 21 6.44 18.93 17.94
CA MET A 21 6.39 17.59 17.37
C MET A 21 7.79 17.15 16.91
N THR A 22 8.26 16.00 17.39
CA THR A 22 9.55 15.42 17.03
C THR A 22 9.41 14.16 16.17
N LEU A 23 8.34 13.41 16.37
CA LEU A 23 7.98 12.24 15.58
C LEU A 23 6.46 12.15 15.41
N ILE A 24 6.04 11.46 14.37
CA ILE A 24 4.65 11.04 14.19
C ILE A 24 4.61 9.57 13.79
N SER A 25 3.58 8.85 14.26
CA SER A 25 3.31 7.48 13.82
C SER A 25 1.90 7.38 13.27
N GLY A 26 1.76 6.67 12.15
CA GLY A 26 0.44 6.43 11.55
C GLY A 26 0.51 5.84 10.15
N ILE A 27 -0.66 5.54 9.62
CA ILE A 27 -0.81 5.10 8.22
C ILE A 27 -0.49 6.29 7.31
N PRO A 28 0.34 6.14 6.28
CA PRO A 28 0.78 7.24 5.42
C PRO A 28 -0.34 8.16 4.91
N SER A 29 -1.40 7.61 4.32
CA SER A 29 -2.51 8.42 3.81
C SER A 29 -3.22 9.27 4.88
N TRP A 30 -3.35 8.77 6.11
CA TRP A 30 -3.96 9.54 7.22
C TRP A 30 -3.05 10.63 7.76
N VAL A 31 -1.75 10.36 7.83
CA VAL A 31 -0.76 11.39 8.24
C VAL A 31 -0.64 12.45 7.16
N LEU A 32 -0.72 12.08 5.89
CA LEU A 32 -0.75 13.01 4.76
C LEU A 32 -1.94 13.98 4.89
N MET A 33 -3.16 13.47 5.07
CA MET A 33 -4.36 14.28 5.29
C MET A 33 -4.20 15.24 6.48
N TYR A 34 -3.61 14.79 7.58
CA TYR A 34 -3.32 15.64 8.74
C TYR A 34 -2.32 16.75 8.39
N PHE A 35 -1.26 16.45 7.64
CA PHE A 35 -0.28 17.45 7.21
C PHE A 35 -0.87 18.46 6.22
N GLU A 36 -1.75 18.05 5.34
CA GLU A 36 -2.49 18.93 4.44
C GLU A 36 -3.38 19.93 5.22
N ARG A 37 -4.09 19.47 6.25
CA ARG A 37 -4.89 20.36 7.12
C ARG A 37 -4.02 21.34 7.88
N LEU A 38 -2.87 20.90 8.41
CA LEU A 38 -1.90 21.81 9.05
C LEU A 38 -1.35 22.85 8.08
N TYR A 39 -0.99 22.43 6.86
CA TYR A 39 -0.48 23.32 5.82
C TYR A 39 -1.55 24.33 5.38
N THR A 40 -2.76 23.89 5.12
CA THR A 40 -3.90 24.77 4.76
C THR A 40 -4.18 25.82 5.84
N ARG A 41 -4.13 25.42 7.11
CA ARG A 41 -4.36 26.33 8.26
C ARG A 41 -3.23 27.32 8.46
N SER A 42 -1.97 26.92 8.27
CA SER A 42 -0.80 27.72 8.62
C SER A 42 -0.17 28.49 7.45
N GLY A 43 -0.33 27.98 6.21
CA GLY A 43 0.44 28.42 5.06
C GLY A 43 1.95 28.09 5.15
N ILE A 44 2.36 27.28 6.14
CA ILE A 44 3.77 27.01 6.46
C ILE A 44 4.07 25.54 6.26
N LYS A 45 5.19 25.21 5.60
CA LYS A 45 5.67 23.81 5.48
C LYS A 45 5.82 23.16 6.85
N ILE A 46 5.43 21.90 6.95
CA ILE A 46 5.41 21.13 8.22
C ILE A 46 6.77 21.13 8.92
N GLY A 47 7.85 21.01 8.17
CA GLY A 47 9.21 21.06 8.73
C GLY A 47 9.64 22.42 9.26
N LYS A 48 8.94 23.51 8.89
CA LYS A 48 9.10 24.85 9.49
C LYS A 48 8.17 25.04 10.68
N LEU A 49 6.94 24.50 10.60
CA LEU A 49 5.98 24.52 11.71
C LEU A 49 6.51 23.69 12.90
N PHE A 50 7.12 22.55 12.61
CA PHE A 50 7.75 21.66 13.59
C PHE A 50 9.24 21.46 13.28
N PRO A 51 10.12 22.38 13.69
CA PRO A 51 11.55 22.34 13.34
C PRO A 51 12.27 21.08 13.83
N ASN A 52 11.79 20.48 14.91
CA ASN A 52 12.37 19.28 15.52
C ASN A 52 11.73 17.98 15.01
N PHE A 53 10.80 18.04 14.05
CA PHE A 53 10.19 16.84 13.44
C PHE A 53 11.25 16.14 12.56
N ASN A 54 11.66 14.94 12.94
CA ASN A 54 12.75 14.21 12.29
C ASN A 54 12.48 12.73 12.06
N LEU A 55 11.32 12.19 12.50
CA LEU A 55 11.01 10.78 12.34
C LEU A 55 9.53 10.54 12.01
N PHE A 56 9.30 9.79 10.93
CA PHE A 56 7.99 9.23 10.60
C PHE A 56 8.00 7.70 10.79
N ILE A 57 7.11 7.19 11.65
CA ILE A 57 6.93 5.75 11.88
C ILE A 57 5.64 5.33 11.21
N TYR A 58 5.70 4.34 10.33
CA TYR A 58 4.53 3.91 9.58
C TYR A 58 4.39 2.38 9.54
N GLY A 59 3.21 1.93 9.14
CA GLY A 59 2.91 0.53 8.87
C GLY A 59 1.57 0.38 8.18
N GLY A 60 1.32 -0.82 7.73
CA GLY A 60 0.02 -1.19 7.20
C GLY A 60 -0.19 -0.90 5.72
N VAL A 61 0.54 0.03 5.11
CA VAL A 61 0.65 0.27 3.66
C VAL A 61 2.08 0.68 3.34
N ASN A 62 2.49 0.44 2.09
CA ASN A 62 3.77 0.90 1.61
C ASN A 62 3.81 2.44 1.56
N PHE A 63 4.89 3.03 2.04
CA PHE A 63 5.06 4.48 2.10
C PHE A 63 5.54 5.09 0.77
N GLU A 64 6.21 4.31 -0.07
CA GLU A 64 6.89 4.82 -1.26
C GLU A 64 5.98 5.63 -2.22
N PRO A 65 4.73 5.23 -2.50
CA PRO A 65 3.84 6.03 -3.32
C PRO A 65 3.50 7.42 -2.76
N TYR A 66 3.59 7.58 -1.44
CA TYR A 66 3.27 8.84 -0.73
C TYR A 66 4.50 9.69 -0.42
N ARG A 67 5.71 9.15 -0.56
CA ARG A 67 6.96 9.80 -0.13
C ARG A 67 7.14 11.19 -0.72
N GLN A 68 6.93 11.36 -2.01
CA GLN A 68 7.10 12.65 -2.67
C GLN A 68 6.16 13.71 -2.12
N GLN A 69 4.90 13.33 -1.87
CA GLN A 69 3.90 14.22 -1.27
C GLN A 69 4.29 14.62 0.16
N PHE A 70 4.74 13.66 0.97
CA PHE A 70 5.25 13.93 2.32
C PHE A 70 6.42 14.91 2.29
N GLU A 71 7.43 14.66 1.47
CA GLU A 71 8.60 15.53 1.34
C GLU A 71 8.21 16.93 0.87
N HIS A 72 7.24 17.03 -0.05
CA HIS A 72 6.70 18.30 -0.50
C HIS A 72 6.04 19.08 0.63
N LEU A 73 5.14 18.47 1.40
CA LEU A 73 4.45 19.13 2.51
C LEU A 73 5.39 19.46 3.66
N ILE A 74 6.34 18.60 3.97
CA ILE A 74 7.33 18.82 5.01
C ILE A 74 8.33 19.91 4.59
N GLY A 75 8.70 19.97 3.31
CA GLY A 75 9.69 20.90 2.74
C GLY A 75 11.15 20.47 2.98
N ARG A 76 11.36 19.26 3.45
CA ARG A 76 12.67 18.59 3.60
C ARG A 76 12.49 17.08 3.74
N LYS A 77 13.56 16.33 3.56
CA LYS A 77 13.59 14.90 3.85
C LYS A 77 13.53 14.65 5.36
N VAL A 78 12.80 13.64 5.76
CA VAL A 78 12.68 13.13 7.13
C VAL A 78 12.88 11.63 7.12
N ASP A 79 13.58 11.09 8.10
CA ASP A 79 13.78 9.65 8.22
C ASP A 79 12.47 8.94 8.52
N SER A 80 12.37 7.70 8.04
CA SER A 80 11.17 6.89 8.27
C SER A 80 11.52 5.47 8.70
N ILE A 81 10.66 4.87 9.52
CA ILE A 81 10.78 3.48 10.00
C ILE A 81 9.47 2.76 9.69
N GLU A 82 9.59 1.65 8.98
CA GLU A 82 8.48 0.74 8.72
C GLU A 82 8.30 -0.25 9.87
N LEU A 83 7.03 -0.46 10.26
CA LEU A 83 6.63 -1.45 11.24
C LEU A 83 5.61 -2.40 10.64
N TYR A 84 5.63 -3.64 11.12
CA TYR A 84 4.60 -4.64 10.80
C TYR A 84 3.87 -5.09 12.07
N PRO A 85 2.96 -4.24 12.60
CA PRO A 85 2.05 -4.59 13.68
C PRO A 85 0.73 -5.12 13.12
N ALA A 86 0.10 -6.01 13.88
CA ALA A 86 -1.29 -6.42 13.70
C ALA A 86 -1.95 -6.59 15.08
N SER A 87 -3.27 -6.78 15.12
CA SER A 87 -3.97 -7.08 16.37
C SER A 87 -3.50 -8.41 16.98
N GLU A 88 -3.03 -9.31 16.14
CA GLU A 88 -2.54 -10.64 16.48
C GLU A 88 -1.09 -10.66 17.01
N GLY A 89 -0.32 -9.59 16.74
CA GLY A 89 1.06 -9.51 17.19
C GLY A 89 1.89 -8.44 16.50
N PHE A 90 3.12 -8.25 16.96
CA PHE A 90 4.11 -7.38 16.34
C PHE A 90 5.17 -8.27 15.68
N PHE A 91 5.25 -8.27 14.35
CA PHE A 91 5.99 -9.30 13.60
C PHE A 91 7.37 -8.86 13.15
N ALA A 92 7.50 -7.63 12.67
CA ALA A 92 8.76 -7.13 12.13
C ALA A 92 8.87 -5.60 12.22
N TYR A 93 10.09 -5.09 12.15
CA TYR A 93 10.37 -3.65 12.06
C TYR A 93 11.62 -3.38 11.24
N GLN A 94 11.68 -2.22 10.64
CA GLN A 94 12.86 -1.74 9.93
C GLN A 94 13.94 -1.32 10.94
N ASP A 95 14.98 -2.12 11.06
CA ASP A 95 16.13 -1.89 11.97
C ASP A 95 17.31 -1.20 11.27
N SER A 96 17.23 -1.02 9.95
CA SER A 96 18.28 -0.42 9.13
C SER A 96 17.69 0.44 8.01
N GLN A 97 18.27 1.60 7.79
CA GLN A 97 17.93 2.47 6.64
C GLN A 97 18.61 2.02 5.34
N LYS A 98 19.55 1.08 5.41
CA LYS A 98 20.35 0.62 4.26
C LYS A 98 19.86 -0.73 3.71
N GLU A 99 19.34 -1.56 4.59
CA GLU A 99 18.90 -2.91 4.25
C GLU A 99 17.43 -2.92 3.81
N LYS A 100 17.14 -3.67 2.75
CA LYS A 100 15.76 -3.85 2.27
C LYS A 100 15.02 -4.81 3.20
N GLY A 101 13.80 -4.42 3.57
CA GLY A 101 12.90 -5.23 4.40
C GLY A 101 13.07 -5.00 5.90
N MET A 102 12.13 -5.55 6.64
CA MET A 102 12.01 -5.45 8.09
C MET A 102 12.60 -6.69 8.76
N LEU A 103 13.31 -6.52 9.86
CA LEU A 103 13.81 -7.62 10.69
C LEU A 103 12.65 -8.39 11.29
N LEU A 104 12.55 -9.70 11.02
CA LEU A 104 11.54 -10.58 11.61
C LEU A 104 11.86 -10.86 13.09
N LEU A 105 10.88 -10.67 13.96
CA LEU A 105 11.03 -10.89 15.41
C LEU A 105 10.81 -12.36 15.75
N LEU A 106 11.90 -13.09 16.03
CA LEU A 106 11.85 -14.54 16.29
C LEU A 106 11.66 -14.90 17.76
N ASN A 107 11.89 -13.95 18.67
CA ASN A 107 11.89 -14.19 20.12
C ASN A 107 10.72 -13.52 20.86
N SER A 108 9.67 -13.17 20.14
CA SER A 108 8.50 -12.45 20.67
C SER A 108 7.34 -13.37 21.10
N GLY A 109 7.57 -14.68 21.22
CA GLY A 109 6.52 -15.65 21.60
C GLY A 109 5.60 -16.02 20.45
N ILE A 110 6.03 -15.79 19.22
CA ILE A 110 5.30 -16.14 17.99
C ILE A 110 6.09 -17.21 17.25
N PHE A 111 5.42 -18.32 16.92
CA PHE A 111 5.92 -19.34 16.03
C PHE A 111 5.37 -19.08 14.61
N TYR A 112 6.27 -19.05 13.65
CA TYR A 112 5.97 -18.72 12.26
C TYR A 112 6.00 -19.97 11.36
N GLU A 113 4.97 -20.12 10.55
CA GLU A 113 4.89 -21.06 9.43
C GLU A 113 4.51 -20.27 8.17
N PHE A 114 4.83 -20.82 7.02
CA PHE A 114 4.62 -20.17 5.74
C PHE A 114 3.95 -21.12 4.76
N VAL A 115 3.07 -20.62 3.89
CA VAL A 115 2.50 -21.37 2.78
C VAL A 115 2.74 -20.55 1.52
N GLU A 116 3.33 -21.16 0.49
CA GLU A 116 3.50 -20.48 -0.80
C GLU A 116 2.16 -19.93 -1.30
N ALA A 117 2.12 -18.65 -1.63
CA ALA A 117 0.87 -17.94 -1.95
C ALA A 117 0.13 -18.61 -3.12
N ASP A 118 0.87 -19.06 -4.14
CA ASP A 118 0.31 -19.69 -5.34
C ASP A 118 -0.39 -21.03 -5.05
N THR A 119 0.02 -21.73 -3.99
CA THR A 119 -0.54 -23.03 -3.61
C THR A 119 -1.48 -22.95 -2.40
N PHE A 120 -1.68 -21.76 -1.84
CA PHE A 120 -2.41 -21.57 -0.58
C PHE A 120 -3.84 -22.11 -0.64
N PHE A 121 -4.52 -21.98 -1.79
CA PHE A 121 -5.90 -22.44 -2.00
C PHE A 121 -5.99 -23.85 -2.62
N SER A 122 -4.89 -24.58 -2.74
CA SER A 122 -4.91 -26.00 -3.17
C SER A 122 -5.52 -26.89 -2.10
N ASP A 123 -5.92 -28.12 -2.48
CA ASP A 123 -6.51 -29.08 -1.54
C ASP A 123 -5.56 -29.47 -0.39
N THR A 124 -4.25 -29.42 -0.62
CA THR A 124 -3.22 -29.80 0.35
C THR A 124 -2.08 -28.77 0.39
N PRO A 125 -2.31 -27.56 0.89
CA PRO A 125 -1.26 -26.53 0.95
C PRO A 125 -0.15 -26.97 1.90
N LYS A 126 1.11 -26.95 1.41
CA LYS A 126 2.26 -27.35 2.20
C LYS A 126 2.70 -26.21 3.12
N ARG A 127 2.77 -26.46 4.43
CA ARG A 127 3.39 -25.57 5.40
C ARG A 127 4.92 -25.71 5.37
N VAL A 128 5.60 -24.58 5.33
CA VAL A 128 7.06 -24.46 5.30
C VAL A 128 7.50 -23.84 6.61
N ALA A 129 8.49 -24.45 7.26
CA ALA A 129 9.10 -23.88 8.47
C ALA A 129 10.06 -22.74 8.10
N LEU A 130 10.36 -21.86 9.07
CA LEU A 130 11.23 -20.70 8.85
C LEU A 130 12.61 -21.06 8.25
N GLN A 131 13.18 -22.19 8.66
CA GLN A 131 14.49 -22.66 8.16
C GLN A 131 14.45 -23.07 6.67
N ASP A 132 13.29 -23.37 6.13
CA ASP A 132 13.09 -23.91 4.79
C ASP A 132 12.56 -22.87 3.79
N VAL A 133 12.36 -21.61 4.23
CA VAL A 133 11.90 -20.54 3.35
C VAL A 133 12.97 -20.13 2.33
N GLN A 134 12.54 -19.60 1.21
CA GLN A 134 13.41 -19.18 0.11
C GLN A 134 13.28 -17.69 -0.16
N LEU A 135 14.37 -17.08 -0.64
CA LEU A 135 14.38 -15.69 -1.09
C LEU A 135 13.48 -15.52 -2.31
N GLY A 136 12.72 -14.43 -2.33
CA GLY A 136 11.91 -14.05 -3.49
C GLY A 136 10.60 -14.81 -3.64
N VAL A 137 10.36 -15.89 -2.87
CA VAL A 137 9.09 -16.60 -2.88
C VAL A 137 8.05 -15.84 -2.04
N ASN A 138 6.83 -15.72 -2.55
CA ASN A 138 5.74 -15.07 -1.85
C ASN A 138 4.99 -16.07 -0.96
N TYR A 139 4.91 -15.78 0.32
CA TYR A 139 4.30 -16.67 1.32
C TYR A 139 3.12 -16.03 2.03
N ALA A 140 2.03 -16.78 2.22
CA ALA A 140 1.04 -16.47 3.23
C ALA A 140 1.62 -16.73 4.63
N LEU A 141 1.47 -15.78 5.53
CA LEU A 141 1.99 -15.86 6.89
C LEU A 141 1.00 -16.55 7.83
N ILE A 142 1.44 -17.63 8.44
CA ILE A 142 0.70 -18.40 9.43
C ILE A 142 1.41 -18.26 10.77
N ILE A 143 0.66 -18.00 11.84
CA ILE A 143 1.22 -17.76 13.16
C ILE A 143 0.58 -18.67 14.21
N SER A 144 1.40 -19.06 15.20
CA SER A 144 0.93 -19.59 16.46
C SER A 144 1.52 -18.74 17.58
N THR A 145 0.69 -18.30 18.53
CA THR A 145 1.11 -17.36 19.59
C THR A 145 0.86 -17.93 20.98
N ASN A 146 1.62 -17.45 21.94
CA ASN A 146 1.38 -17.75 23.35
C ASN A 146 0.07 -17.14 23.90
N ALA A 147 -0.56 -16.23 23.16
CA ALA A 147 -1.88 -15.67 23.46
C ALA A 147 -3.06 -16.57 23.01
N GLY A 148 -2.78 -17.74 22.43
CA GLY A 148 -3.80 -18.74 22.11
C GLY A 148 -4.22 -18.83 20.65
N LEU A 149 -3.54 -18.17 19.72
CA LEU A 149 -3.73 -18.40 18.27
C LEU A 149 -2.91 -19.63 17.85
N TRP A 150 -3.50 -20.54 17.12
CA TRP A 150 -2.88 -21.79 16.66
C TRP A 150 -3.04 -21.96 15.15
N GLY A 151 -1.94 -21.95 14.42
CA GLY A 151 -1.95 -22.08 12.95
C GLY A 151 -2.83 -21.05 12.27
N TYR A 152 -2.88 -19.83 12.82
CA TYR A 152 -3.79 -18.76 12.40
C TYR A 152 -3.26 -18.06 11.15
N ASN A 153 -4.08 -18.02 10.11
CA ASN A 153 -3.78 -17.24 8.91
C ASN A 153 -4.19 -15.78 9.12
N ILE A 154 -3.22 -14.87 9.20
CA ILE A 154 -3.50 -13.44 9.33
C ILE A 154 -3.99 -12.79 8.03
N GLY A 155 -3.88 -13.52 6.92
CA GLY A 155 -4.31 -13.06 5.60
C GLY A 155 -3.30 -12.22 4.85
N ASP A 156 -2.14 -11.91 5.44
CA ASP A 156 -1.08 -11.16 4.78
C ASP A 156 -0.11 -12.09 4.07
N THR A 157 0.50 -11.57 3.00
CA THR A 157 1.60 -12.22 2.29
C THR A 157 2.90 -11.48 2.51
N VAL A 158 3.99 -12.25 2.60
CA VAL A 158 5.34 -11.73 2.83
C VAL A 158 6.34 -12.40 1.89
N GLN A 159 7.44 -11.70 1.62
CA GLN A 159 8.56 -12.20 0.86
C GLN A 159 9.85 -11.97 1.64
N PHE A 160 10.72 -12.99 1.70
CA PHE A 160 12.02 -12.86 2.35
C PHE A 160 13.01 -12.11 1.45
N THR A 161 13.65 -11.08 2.00
CA THR A 161 14.72 -10.30 1.36
C THR A 161 16.10 -10.69 1.88
N SER A 162 16.18 -11.37 3.05
CA SER A 162 17.38 -11.94 3.65
C SER A 162 17.01 -13.13 4.52
N LEU A 163 17.91 -14.11 4.64
CA LEU A 163 17.79 -15.28 5.51
C LEU A 163 18.75 -15.21 6.72
N ALA A 164 19.70 -14.28 6.74
CA ALA A 164 20.66 -14.10 7.84
C ALA A 164 21.04 -12.61 8.00
N PRO A 165 20.37 -11.83 8.87
CA PRO A 165 19.15 -12.17 9.60
C PRO A 165 17.93 -12.32 8.69
N TYR A 166 16.87 -12.95 9.20
CA TYR A 166 15.62 -13.03 8.46
C TYR A 166 14.98 -11.66 8.34
N ARG A 167 14.81 -11.20 7.08
CA ARG A 167 14.14 -9.95 6.75
C ARG A 167 13.00 -10.20 5.78
N ILE A 168 11.89 -9.52 6.00
CA ILE A 168 10.69 -9.66 5.20
C ILE A 168 10.19 -8.31 4.69
N VAL A 169 9.48 -8.34 3.57
CA VAL A 169 8.60 -7.26 3.12
C VAL A 169 7.19 -7.80 3.06
N VAL A 170 6.20 -6.99 3.43
CA VAL A 170 4.79 -7.33 3.23
C VAL A 170 4.47 -7.09 1.75
N THR A 171 3.91 -8.10 1.09
CA THR A 171 3.63 -8.06 -0.35
C THR A 171 2.15 -7.82 -0.66
N GLY A 172 1.29 -7.96 0.34
CA GLY A 172 -0.14 -7.72 0.21
C GLY A 172 -0.97 -8.64 1.09
N ARG A 173 -2.13 -9.03 0.59
CA ARG A 173 -3.02 -9.97 1.27
C ARG A 173 -3.31 -11.16 0.37
N ILE A 174 -3.39 -12.36 0.99
CA ILE A 174 -3.62 -13.61 0.25
C ILE A 174 -4.94 -13.63 -0.55
N LYS A 175 -5.91 -12.80 -0.18
CA LYS A 175 -7.17 -12.61 -0.92
C LYS A 175 -7.15 -11.40 -1.86
N HIS A 176 -6.10 -10.59 -1.83
CA HIS A 176 -6.00 -9.36 -2.60
C HIS A 176 -4.87 -9.50 -3.64
N PHE A 177 -5.20 -10.11 -4.75
CA PHE A 177 -4.37 -10.20 -5.95
C PHE A 177 -5.29 -10.05 -7.15
N ILE A 178 -4.77 -9.66 -8.28
CA ILE A 178 -5.49 -9.72 -9.56
C ILE A 178 -4.99 -10.95 -10.30
N SER A 179 -5.90 -11.84 -10.62
CA SER A 179 -5.66 -13.04 -11.43
C SER A 179 -6.86 -13.32 -12.33
N ALA A 180 -7.50 -12.26 -12.80
CA ALA A 180 -8.67 -12.37 -13.68
C ALA A 180 -8.34 -13.09 -15.00
N PHE A 181 -7.05 -13.11 -15.37
CA PHE A 181 -6.53 -13.71 -16.61
C PHE A 181 -5.37 -14.67 -16.35
N GLY A 182 -5.05 -14.98 -15.07
CA GLY A 182 -3.95 -15.84 -14.66
C GLY A 182 -2.62 -15.14 -14.35
N GLU A 183 -2.62 -13.80 -14.32
CA GLU A 183 -1.41 -12.98 -14.13
C GLU A 183 -0.87 -12.92 -12.70
N HIS A 184 -1.68 -13.21 -11.70
CA HIS A 184 -1.30 -13.20 -10.28
C HIS A 184 -0.56 -11.94 -9.81
N VAL A 185 -1.01 -10.76 -10.25
CA VAL A 185 -0.43 -9.48 -9.83
C VAL A 185 -0.76 -9.20 -8.37
N ILE A 186 0.24 -8.83 -7.57
CA ILE A 186 0.14 -8.60 -6.14
C ILE A 186 0.32 -7.11 -5.77
N GLY A 187 -0.10 -6.75 -4.54
CA GLY A 187 -0.07 -5.36 -4.05
C GLY A 187 1.30 -4.69 -4.15
N LYS A 188 2.38 -5.42 -3.82
CA LYS A 188 3.76 -4.91 -3.93
C LYS A 188 4.12 -4.49 -5.35
N GLU A 189 3.75 -5.29 -6.35
CA GLU A 189 4.08 -5.01 -7.76
C GLU A 189 3.38 -3.75 -8.25
N VAL A 190 2.10 -3.56 -7.91
CA VAL A 190 1.37 -2.33 -8.30
C VAL A 190 1.89 -1.09 -7.56
N GLU A 191 2.31 -1.22 -6.30
CA GLU A 191 2.87 -0.10 -5.54
C GLU A 191 4.25 0.32 -6.06
N GLU A 192 5.11 -0.64 -6.40
CA GLU A 192 6.42 -0.37 -7.03
C GLU A 192 6.24 0.23 -8.43
N ALA A 193 5.31 -0.28 -9.24
CA ALA A 193 5.02 0.28 -10.57
C ALA A 193 4.46 1.73 -10.46
N MET A 194 3.57 2.01 -9.51
CA MET A 194 3.08 3.36 -9.25
C MET A 194 4.22 4.29 -8.87
N ARG A 195 5.10 3.90 -7.96
CA ARG A 195 6.29 4.68 -7.58
C ARG A 195 7.11 5.07 -8.81
N ASP A 196 7.43 4.10 -9.68
CA ASP A 196 8.23 4.33 -10.89
C ASP A 196 7.55 5.36 -11.82
N GLY A 197 6.21 5.29 -11.96
CA GLY A 197 5.42 6.26 -12.71
C GLY A 197 5.48 7.67 -12.12
N LEU A 198 5.36 7.78 -10.80
CA LEU A 198 5.44 9.06 -10.07
C LEU A 198 6.83 9.69 -10.19
N GLU A 199 7.89 8.90 -10.01
CA GLU A 199 9.28 9.37 -10.13
C GLU A 199 9.61 9.86 -11.56
N ALA A 200 9.16 9.12 -12.58
CA ALA A 200 9.44 9.45 -13.97
C ALA A 200 8.70 10.71 -14.46
N THR A 201 7.57 11.08 -13.85
CA THR A 201 6.71 12.16 -14.34
C THR A 201 6.58 13.34 -13.39
N GLY A 202 7.08 13.22 -12.15
CA GLY A 202 6.93 14.23 -11.11
C GLY A 202 5.47 14.40 -10.62
N ALA A 203 4.58 13.48 -10.95
CA ALA A 203 3.20 13.48 -10.45
C ALA A 203 3.15 13.18 -8.94
N ARG A 204 2.08 13.63 -8.29
CA ARG A 204 1.79 13.30 -6.89
C ARG A 204 0.35 12.83 -6.77
N ILE A 205 0.13 11.82 -5.92
CA ILE A 205 -1.18 11.21 -5.70
C ILE A 205 -1.61 11.30 -4.23
N THR A 206 -2.90 11.36 -4.03
CA THR A 206 -3.54 11.22 -2.73
C THR A 206 -3.80 9.73 -2.43
N GLU A 207 -4.36 9.00 -3.40
CA GLU A 207 -4.71 7.58 -3.25
C GLU A 207 -4.88 6.90 -4.61
N PHE A 208 -4.79 5.56 -4.63
CA PHE A 208 -5.12 4.77 -5.82
C PHE A 208 -5.60 3.36 -5.50
N THR A 209 -6.31 2.75 -6.44
CA THR A 209 -6.72 1.34 -6.43
C THR A 209 -6.73 0.76 -7.84
N VAL A 210 -6.59 -0.55 -7.95
CA VAL A 210 -6.55 -1.25 -9.24
C VAL A 210 -7.62 -2.33 -9.29
N ALA A 211 -8.32 -2.43 -10.40
CA ALA A 211 -9.30 -3.47 -10.67
C ALA A 211 -9.22 -3.95 -12.13
N PRO A 212 -9.57 -5.22 -12.42
CA PRO A 212 -9.59 -5.71 -13.79
C PRO A 212 -10.81 -5.19 -14.53
N GLN A 213 -10.64 -4.80 -15.81
CA GLN A 213 -11.72 -4.60 -16.74
C GLN A 213 -11.79 -5.80 -17.69
N VAL A 214 -12.65 -6.76 -17.36
CA VAL A 214 -12.74 -8.05 -18.05
C VAL A 214 -13.50 -7.92 -19.37
N ASN A 215 -14.56 -7.12 -19.40
CA ASN A 215 -15.44 -6.94 -20.56
C ASN A 215 -15.55 -5.45 -20.92
N PRO A 216 -14.52 -4.87 -21.57
CA PRO A 216 -14.58 -3.47 -22.01
C PRO A 216 -15.69 -3.25 -23.03
N VAL A 217 -16.29 -2.06 -23.01
CA VAL A 217 -17.28 -1.66 -24.00
C VAL A 217 -16.60 -1.52 -25.38
N GLY A 218 -17.26 -2.01 -26.44
CA GLY A 218 -16.74 -1.89 -27.80
C GLY A 218 -15.87 -3.04 -28.28
N GLY A 219 -15.75 -4.14 -27.51
CA GLY A 219 -15.01 -5.34 -27.92
C GLY A 219 -13.49 -5.17 -27.86
N GLU A 220 -13.00 -4.20 -27.11
CA GLU A 220 -11.56 -4.07 -26.81
C GLU A 220 -11.05 -5.25 -25.99
N LEU A 221 -9.71 -5.46 -25.98
CA LEU A 221 -9.08 -6.42 -25.09
C LEU A 221 -9.27 -6.00 -23.63
N PRO A 222 -9.34 -6.95 -22.69
CA PRO A 222 -9.32 -6.68 -21.25
C PRO A 222 -8.07 -5.91 -20.84
N TYR A 223 -8.13 -5.26 -19.66
CA TYR A 223 -7.00 -4.51 -19.11
C TYR A 223 -7.11 -4.33 -17.61
N HIS A 224 -6.01 -3.97 -16.95
CA HIS A 224 -6.01 -3.43 -15.59
C HIS A 224 -6.37 -1.96 -15.63
N GLU A 225 -7.39 -1.57 -14.88
CA GLU A 225 -7.79 -0.18 -14.74
C GLU A 225 -7.32 0.37 -13.40
N TRP A 226 -6.55 1.43 -13.45
CA TRP A 226 -5.94 2.10 -12.31
C TRP A 226 -6.70 3.38 -12.02
N PHE A 227 -7.38 3.43 -10.90
CA PHE A 227 -8.13 4.59 -10.42
C PHE A 227 -7.23 5.41 -9.52
N VAL A 228 -6.93 6.63 -9.92
CA VAL A 228 -5.92 7.47 -9.28
C VAL A 228 -6.48 8.84 -8.93
N GLU A 229 -6.40 9.22 -7.66
CA GLU A 229 -6.66 10.57 -7.19
C GLU A 229 -5.35 11.34 -7.16
N PHE A 230 -5.21 12.32 -8.04
CA PHE A 230 -4.00 13.13 -8.14
C PHE A 230 -4.11 14.39 -7.27
N GLU A 231 -3.05 14.69 -6.53
CA GLU A 231 -2.78 16.02 -5.98
C GLU A 231 -2.13 16.90 -7.06
N GLN A 232 -1.16 16.32 -7.79
CA GLN A 232 -0.54 16.94 -8.95
C GLN A 232 -0.51 15.97 -10.12
N LYS A 233 -1.27 16.29 -11.18
CA LYS A 233 -1.31 15.45 -12.38
C LYS A 233 0.03 15.46 -13.13
N PRO A 234 0.39 14.34 -13.78
CA PRO A 234 1.52 14.35 -14.70
C PRO A 234 1.23 15.26 -15.91
N THR A 235 2.26 15.87 -16.46
CA THR A 235 2.12 16.67 -17.70
C THR A 235 1.80 15.83 -18.91
N ASP A 236 2.19 14.55 -18.89
CA ASP A 236 1.89 13.55 -19.93
C ASP A 236 1.32 12.29 -19.28
N MET A 237 -0.02 12.16 -19.31
CA MET A 237 -0.75 11.01 -18.77
C MET A 237 -0.43 9.72 -19.54
N LYS A 238 -0.17 9.80 -20.84
CA LYS A 238 0.20 8.62 -21.63
C LYS A 238 1.56 8.08 -21.20
N ARG A 239 2.53 8.98 -20.99
CA ARG A 239 3.85 8.60 -20.48
C ARG A 239 3.77 8.01 -19.08
N PHE A 240 2.94 8.58 -18.20
CA PHE A 240 2.70 8.06 -16.86
C PHE A 240 2.15 6.62 -16.91
N ALA A 241 1.09 6.38 -17.68
CA ALA A 241 0.52 5.04 -17.86
C ALA A 241 1.53 4.04 -18.44
N GLN A 242 2.30 4.48 -19.45
CA GLN A 242 3.33 3.66 -20.09
C GLN A 242 4.41 3.22 -19.11
N VAL A 243 4.93 4.13 -18.28
CA VAL A 243 5.97 3.79 -17.29
C VAL A 243 5.47 2.76 -16.29
N ILE A 244 4.24 2.95 -15.79
CA ILE A 244 3.62 2.00 -14.85
C ILE A 244 3.45 0.62 -15.51
N ASP A 245 2.98 0.58 -16.75
CA ASP A 245 2.77 -0.67 -17.49
C ASP A 245 4.10 -1.42 -17.74
N GLU A 246 5.12 -0.69 -18.21
CA GLU A 246 6.47 -1.24 -18.41
C GLU A 246 7.09 -1.76 -17.10
N ALA A 247 6.90 -1.03 -15.99
CA ALA A 247 7.37 -1.44 -14.67
C ALA A 247 6.65 -2.71 -14.19
N LEU A 248 5.34 -2.81 -14.38
CA LEU A 248 4.57 -4.00 -14.03
C LEU A 248 4.96 -5.20 -14.89
N GLN A 249 5.12 -5.03 -16.20
CA GLN A 249 5.61 -6.09 -17.10
C GLN A 249 6.99 -6.61 -16.69
N LYS A 250 7.88 -5.72 -16.23
CA LYS A 250 9.22 -6.10 -15.77
C LYS A 250 9.20 -6.93 -14.48
N GLN A 251 8.23 -6.68 -13.61
CA GLN A 251 8.12 -7.33 -12.30
C GLN A 251 7.34 -8.64 -12.37
N ASN A 252 6.36 -8.73 -13.26
CA ASN A 252 5.44 -9.87 -13.37
C ASN A 252 5.49 -10.47 -14.77
N MET A 253 6.13 -11.66 -14.88
CA MET A 253 6.30 -12.37 -16.14
C MET A 253 4.95 -12.80 -16.75
N TYR A 254 3.98 -13.21 -15.94
CA TYR A 254 2.66 -13.62 -16.44
C TYR A 254 1.91 -12.45 -17.04
N TYR A 255 1.95 -11.28 -16.37
CA TYR A 255 1.38 -10.05 -16.93
C TYR A 255 2.06 -9.67 -18.26
N TYR A 256 3.41 -9.74 -18.33
CA TYR A 256 4.16 -9.53 -19.56
C TYR A 256 3.69 -10.47 -20.68
N ASP A 257 3.59 -11.77 -20.40
CA ASP A 257 3.17 -12.78 -21.41
C ASP A 257 1.76 -12.53 -21.93
N LEU A 258 0.83 -12.09 -21.06
CA LEU A 258 -0.53 -11.76 -21.45
C LEU A 258 -0.59 -10.51 -22.35
N ILE A 259 0.25 -9.50 -22.09
CA ILE A 259 0.38 -8.32 -22.96
C ILE A 259 0.98 -8.70 -24.31
N GLN A 260 2.10 -9.48 -24.34
CA GLN A 260 2.74 -9.91 -25.57
C GLN A 260 1.83 -10.85 -26.38
N GLY A 261 1.10 -11.73 -25.71
CA GLY A 261 0.11 -12.64 -26.30
C GLY A 261 -1.17 -11.97 -26.77
N LYS A 262 -1.34 -10.66 -26.56
CA LYS A 262 -2.57 -9.90 -26.89
C LYS A 262 -3.83 -10.50 -26.21
N VAL A 263 -3.67 -11.04 -25.02
CA VAL A 263 -4.78 -11.43 -24.15
C VAL A 263 -5.23 -10.22 -23.34
N LEU A 264 -4.27 -9.40 -22.89
CA LEU A 264 -4.50 -8.09 -22.27
C LEU A 264 -3.97 -6.97 -23.18
N GLN A 265 -4.59 -5.80 -23.08
CA GLN A 265 -3.98 -4.55 -23.54
C GLN A 265 -3.29 -3.83 -22.37
N PRO A 266 -2.37 -2.87 -22.66
CA PRO A 266 -1.74 -2.05 -21.62
C PRO A 266 -2.76 -1.41 -20.70
N LEU A 267 -2.36 -1.22 -19.44
CA LEU A 267 -3.21 -0.65 -18.41
C LEU A 267 -3.78 0.73 -18.80
N LYS A 268 -4.92 1.06 -18.21
CA LYS A 268 -5.55 2.39 -18.37
C LYS A 268 -5.63 3.11 -17.02
N ILE A 269 -5.41 4.42 -17.04
CA ILE A 269 -5.59 5.30 -15.89
C ILE A 269 -6.95 5.97 -15.97
N THR A 270 -7.73 5.83 -14.91
CA THR A 270 -8.99 6.55 -14.69
C THR A 270 -8.78 7.52 -13.53
N GLU A 271 -8.98 8.80 -13.78
CA GLU A 271 -8.82 9.82 -12.78
C GLU A 271 -10.00 9.81 -11.82
N VAL A 272 -9.70 9.84 -10.53
CA VAL A 272 -10.69 10.02 -9.46
C VAL A 272 -10.70 11.50 -9.07
N PRO A 273 -11.88 12.14 -8.95
CA PRO A 273 -11.99 13.52 -8.51
C PRO A 273 -11.36 13.73 -7.12
N GLU A 274 -10.93 14.97 -6.84
CA GLU A 274 -10.40 15.36 -5.52
C GLU A 274 -11.40 15.01 -4.40
N GLY A 275 -10.92 14.34 -3.36
CA GLY A 275 -11.71 13.84 -2.24
C GLY A 275 -12.57 12.60 -2.55
N GLY A 276 -12.46 12.01 -3.74
CA GLY A 276 -13.28 10.88 -4.16
C GLY A 276 -13.08 9.64 -3.28
N PHE A 277 -11.85 9.27 -2.96
CA PHE A 277 -11.58 8.16 -2.05
C PHE A 277 -12.06 8.44 -0.62
N ALA A 278 -11.90 9.67 -0.14
CA ALA A 278 -12.39 10.05 1.19
C ALA A 278 -13.93 9.98 1.26
N SER A 279 -14.62 10.48 0.24
CA SER A 279 -16.09 10.40 0.10
C SER A 279 -16.56 8.95 0.05
N TYR A 280 -15.88 8.10 -0.73
CA TYR A 280 -16.17 6.67 -0.77
C TYR A 280 -16.00 6.03 0.62
N MET A 281 -14.88 6.26 1.32
CA MET A 281 -14.65 5.72 2.65
C MET A 281 -15.69 6.21 3.66
N LYS A 282 -16.11 7.47 3.58
CA LYS A 282 -17.18 8.05 4.39
C LYS A 282 -18.53 7.34 4.15
N SER A 283 -18.88 7.09 2.88
CA SER A 283 -20.12 6.38 2.52
C SER A 283 -20.16 4.93 3.04
N GLN A 284 -18.98 4.31 3.23
CA GLN A 284 -18.87 2.97 3.79
C GLN A 284 -18.75 2.95 5.33
N GLY A 285 -18.82 4.11 6.00
CA GLY A 285 -18.59 4.24 7.44
C GLY A 285 -17.15 3.87 7.87
N LYS A 286 -16.19 3.94 6.94
CA LYS A 286 -14.79 3.52 7.12
C LYS A 286 -13.79 4.67 7.01
N LEU A 287 -14.25 5.92 7.02
CA LEU A 287 -13.34 7.07 6.98
C LEU A 287 -12.57 7.15 8.30
N GLY A 288 -11.26 7.10 8.22
CA GLY A 288 -10.36 7.18 9.36
C GLY A 288 -10.11 5.87 10.10
N GLY A 289 -9.42 5.96 11.22
CA GLY A 289 -9.02 4.83 12.03
C GLY A 289 -7.94 3.97 11.37
N GLN A 290 -8.14 2.65 11.40
CA GLN A 290 -7.24 1.65 10.76
C GLN A 290 -7.71 1.24 9.37
N ASN A 291 -8.75 1.87 8.84
CA ASN A 291 -9.30 1.51 7.54
C ASN A 291 -8.41 2.00 6.40
N LYS A 292 -8.31 1.18 5.35
CA LYS A 292 -7.48 1.41 4.17
C LYS A 292 -8.29 1.15 2.91
N ILE A 293 -7.94 1.86 1.84
CA ILE A 293 -8.40 1.49 0.51
C ILE A 293 -7.73 0.17 0.12
N GLN A 294 -8.52 -0.77 -0.42
CA GLN A 294 -8.00 -1.99 -0.99
C GLN A 294 -7.18 -1.66 -2.22
N ARG A 295 -5.88 -2.00 -2.20
CA ARG A 295 -4.92 -1.61 -3.25
C ARG A 295 -5.26 -2.24 -4.61
N LEU A 296 -5.69 -3.50 -4.60
CA LEU A 296 -6.15 -4.19 -5.80
C LEU A 296 -7.18 -5.27 -5.46
N ALA A 297 -8.05 -5.57 -6.41
CA ALA A 297 -9.13 -6.53 -6.27
C ALA A 297 -9.34 -7.33 -7.56
N ASN A 298 -9.87 -8.56 -7.44
CA ASN A 298 -10.28 -9.37 -8.60
C ASN A 298 -11.63 -8.97 -9.20
N ASP A 299 -12.34 -8.05 -8.54
CA ASP A 299 -13.65 -7.55 -8.96
C ASP A 299 -13.70 -6.02 -9.00
N ARG A 300 -14.80 -5.48 -9.48
CA ARG A 300 -14.99 -4.04 -9.64
C ARG A 300 -15.88 -3.41 -8.56
N SER A 301 -16.19 -4.13 -7.49
CA SER A 301 -17.16 -3.70 -6.47
C SER A 301 -16.80 -2.37 -5.78
N VAL A 302 -15.51 -2.13 -5.57
CA VAL A 302 -14.96 -0.88 -5.00
C VAL A 302 -15.04 0.24 -6.03
N VAL A 303 -14.49 0.01 -7.22
CA VAL A 303 -14.32 1.07 -8.24
C VAL A 303 -15.64 1.50 -8.88
N GLU A 304 -16.62 0.61 -8.99
CA GLU A 304 -17.96 0.98 -9.45
C GLU A 304 -18.70 1.90 -8.48
N ARG A 305 -18.44 1.79 -7.18
CA ARG A 305 -18.97 2.71 -6.17
C ARG A 305 -18.22 4.02 -6.13
N LEU A 306 -16.90 3.96 -6.35
CA LEU A 306 -16.05 5.14 -6.41
C LEU A 306 -16.47 6.09 -7.55
N VAL A 307 -16.79 5.53 -8.73
CA VAL A 307 -17.22 6.31 -9.91
C VAL A 307 -18.68 6.77 -9.82
N LYS A 308 -19.55 6.06 -9.06
CA LYS A 308 -20.98 6.42 -8.88
C LYS A 308 -21.21 7.45 -7.76
N SER A 309 -20.17 7.92 -7.12
CA SER A 309 -20.29 8.92 -6.01
C SER A 309 -20.36 10.37 -6.52
N GLU A 310 -20.73 10.56 -7.81
CA GLU A 310 -21.09 11.87 -8.38
C GLU A 310 -22.54 12.27 -8.07
#